data_bf2901149376a535ca416ea928e6f98d
#
_entry.id   bf2901149376a535ca416ea928e6f98d
#
_cell.length_a   1.000
_cell.length_b   1.000
_cell.length_c   1.000
_cell.angle_alpha   90.00
_cell.angle_beta   90.00
_cell.angle_gamma   90.00
#
_symmetry.space_group_name_H-M   'P 1'
#
loop_
_entity.id
_entity.type
_entity.pdbx_description
1 polymer ?
#
loop_
_entity_poly.entity_id
_entity_poly.type
_entity_poly.pdbx_seq_one_letter_code
_entity_poly.pdbx_strand_id
1 'polypeptide(L)'
;MSYRMDRRAYAETYGPTVGDRVRLADTALVIEVERDFTTYGDEVKFGGGKVIRDGMGQSPITRADGAVDMVITNALILDWWGIVKADIGIKDGRIAKIGKAGNPYIQDNVDIIIGPSTEAVAGEGMIVTAGGIDSHIHFICPQQIETAIASGVTTMIGGGTGPATGTNATTCTPGAWNMYRMLQAADAFPMNLGFLGKGNSAQPQGLVEQVQAGAMGLKLHEDWGTTPGAIDTCLAVADDFDVQVAIHTDTLNEAGFVENTIAAFKNRVIHTYHTEGAGGGHAPDIIKVCGEANVLPSSTNPTRPYTRNTLDEHLDMLMVCHHLSPSIPEDVAFAESRIRRETIAAEDILHDLGAFSMIASDSQAMGRVGEVIIRTWQTAHKMKVQRGSLAEDSDRNDNHRARRYVAKYTINPAITHGIAHEVGSLEAGKLADICLWKPAFFGVKPEIVIKGGAIAWAQMGDPNASIPTPQPIHMRPMFGSFGGAIGSTSLTFISKAAAEADIASQIGLQTTAVAVNGCRELSKADMKLNDYQPKMEVDAETYEVRADGQLLTCEPAEELPMAQRYFLF
;
A
#
# COMPACT_ATOMS: atom_id res chain seq x y z
N MET A 1 40.26 14.06 22.65
CA MET A 1 39.76 15.37 22.16
C MET A 1 38.31 15.18 21.73
N SER A 2 37.38 15.99 22.27
CA SER A 2 36.00 15.99 21.73
C SER A 2 35.95 16.89 20.50
N TYR A 3 35.48 16.35 19.38
CA TYR A 3 35.18 17.11 18.19
C TYR A 3 33.75 17.70 18.30
N ARG A 4 33.60 18.98 17.96
CA ARG A 4 32.28 19.62 17.89
C ARG A 4 31.89 19.79 16.45
N MET A 5 30.73 19.24 16.07
CA MET A 5 30.15 19.34 14.74
C MET A 5 28.90 20.21 14.78
N ASP A 6 28.75 21.09 13.81
CA ASP A 6 27.51 21.84 13.63
C ASP A 6 26.36 20.90 13.30
N ARG A 7 25.14 21.17 13.83
CA ARG A 7 23.99 20.29 13.67
C ARG A 7 23.59 20.10 12.20
N ARG A 8 23.69 21.14 11.39
CA ARG A 8 23.42 21.05 9.96
C ARG A 8 24.42 20.15 9.26
N ALA A 9 25.71 20.34 9.54
CA ALA A 9 26.77 19.48 8.99
C ALA A 9 26.62 18.02 9.42
N TYR A 10 26.16 17.79 10.67
CA TYR A 10 25.83 16.44 11.14
C TYR A 10 24.69 15.84 10.32
N ALA A 11 23.56 16.55 10.16
CA ALA A 11 22.41 16.07 9.42
C ALA A 11 22.72 15.84 7.93
N GLU A 12 23.56 16.68 7.33
CA GLU A 12 24.04 16.50 5.94
C GLU A 12 24.96 15.27 5.80
N THR A 13 25.67 14.90 6.87
CA THR A 13 26.61 13.77 6.85
C THR A 13 25.96 12.46 7.24
N TYR A 14 25.14 12.45 8.30
CA TYR A 14 24.59 11.25 8.94
C TYR A 14 23.06 11.23 8.98
N GLY A 15 22.40 12.14 8.27
CA GLY A 15 20.96 12.28 8.29
C GLY A 15 20.42 13.02 9.53
N PRO A 16 19.11 13.35 9.54
CA PRO A 16 18.47 14.01 10.67
C PRO A 16 18.45 13.11 11.90
N THR A 17 18.51 13.72 13.09
CA THR A 17 18.48 13.03 14.38
C THR A 17 17.36 13.57 15.28
N VAL A 18 17.22 13.06 16.49
CA VAL A 18 16.12 13.36 17.42
C VAL A 18 15.84 14.87 17.51
N GLY A 19 14.57 15.24 17.27
CA GLY A 19 14.07 16.61 17.27
C GLY A 19 14.34 17.39 15.98
N ASP A 20 15.06 16.82 15.00
CA ASP A 20 15.14 17.38 13.64
C ASP A 20 13.83 17.15 12.91
N ARG A 21 13.46 18.12 12.08
CA ARG A 21 12.20 18.11 11.34
C ARG A 21 12.44 18.04 9.85
N VAL A 22 11.65 17.22 9.17
CA VAL A 22 11.72 17.01 7.73
C VAL A 22 10.34 17.25 7.12
N ARG A 23 10.27 18.11 6.12
CA ARG A 23 9.05 18.34 5.34
C ARG A 23 8.88 17.25 4.29
N LEU A 24 7.66 16.75 4.14
CA LEU A 24 7.30 15.75 3.14
C LEU A 24 6.99 16.44 1.80
N ALA A 25 7.89 16.35 0.83
CA ALA A 25 7.80 17.02 -0.46
C ALA A 25 7.47 18.52 -0.32
N ASP A 26 6.54 19.04 -1.12
CA ASP A 26 6.01 20.41 -1.01
C ASP A 26 4.68 20.49 -0.25
N THR A 27 4.34 19.45 0.52
CA THR A 27 3.14 19.43 1.37
C THR A 27 3.29 20.37 2.58
N ALA A 28 2.20 20.59 3.32
CA ALA A 28 2.23 21.26 4.62
C ALA A 28 2.65 20.33 5.77
N LEU A 29 2.92 19.05 5.47
CA LEU A 29 3.23 18.04 6.48
C LEU A 29 4.70 18.07 6.86
N VAL A 30 4.97 18.02 8.16
CA VAL A 30 6.32 18.01 8.74
C VAL A 30 6.41 16.85 9.73
N ILE A 31 7.39 15.98 9.55
CA ILE A 31 7.72 14.93 10.52
C ILE A 31 8.90 15.33 11.39
N GLU A 32 8.94 14.87 12.63
CA GLU A 32 10.03 15.06 13.57
C GLU A 32 10.58 13.70 14.01
N VAL A 33 11.91 13.57 14.03
CA VAL A 33 12.57 12.33 14.46
C VAL A 33 12.32 12.09 15.95
N GLU A 34 11.67 10.98 16.29
CA GLU A 34 11.28 10.63 17.66
C GLU A 34 12.41 9.95 18.44
N ARG A 35 13.15 9.08 17.78
CA ARG A 35 14.23 8.28 18.36
C ARG A 35 15.37 8.10 17.37
N ASP A 36 16.58 7.90 17.90
CA ASP A 36 17.76 7.53 17.13
C ASP A 36 18.34 6.24 17.71
N PHE A 37 18.49 5.22 16.87
CA PHE A 37 19.02 3.91 17.26
C PHE A 37 20.52 3.78 16.99
N THR A 38 21.13 4.81 16.37
CA THR A 38 22.58 4.90 16.20
C THR A 38 23.25 5.51 17.44
N THR A 39 24.56 5.70 17.41
CA THR A 39 25.31 6.34 18.48
C THR A 39 26.07 7.54 17.94
N TYR A 40 25.82 8.74 18.48
CA TYR A 40 26.45 9.97 18.02
C TYR A 40 27.97 9.91 18.09
N GLY A 41 28.60 10.16 16.94
CA GLY A 41 30.04 10.11 16.76
C GLY A 41 30.61 8.71 16.50
N ASP A 42 29.73 7.71 16.37
CA ASP A 42 30.09 6.32 16.10
C ASP A 42 29.21 5.71 15.00
N GLU A 43 28.59 6.58 14.21
CA GLU A 43 27.79 6.19 13.05
C GLU A 43 28.68 5.63 11.94
N VAL A 44 28.13 4.67 11.19
CA VAL A 44 28.79 4.15 10.00
C VAL A 44 28.29 4.85 8.75
N LYS A 45 29.18 5.01 7.78
CA LYS A 45 28.88 5.58 6.47
C LYS A 45 29.89 5.07 5.46
N PHE A 46 29.44 4.75 4.24
CA PHE A 46 30.30 4.39 3.13
C PHE A 46 30.76 5.61 2.32
N GLY A 47 31.99 5.54 1.80
CA GLY A 47 32.56 6.53 0.91
C GLY A 47 34.06 6.74 1.12
N GLY A 48 34.71 7.49 0.23
CA GLY A 48 36.12 7.84 0.35
C GLY A 48 36.39 8.58 1.66
N GLY A 49 37.30 8.04 2.48
CA GLY A 49 37.62 8.59 3.79
C GLY A 49 36.56 8.40 4.87
N LYS A 50 35.50 7.63 4.61
CA LYS A 50 34.43 7.29 5.57
C LYS A 50 34.72 6.01 6.34
N VAL A 51 33.86 5.68 7.30
CA VAL A 51 34.11 4.67 8.33
C VAL A 51 33.96 3.23 7.83
N ILE A 52 33.09 2.93 6.88
CA ILE A 52 32.95 1.57 6.37
C ILE A 52 34.16 1.22 5.51
N ARG A 53 35.18 0.72 6.19
CA ARG A 53 36.45 0.20 5.63
C ARG A 53 36.94 -0.91 6.53
N ASP A 54 37.75 -1.81 5.98
CA ASP A 54 38.34 -2.95 6.69
C ASP A 54 39.07 -2.49 7.97
N GLY A 55 38.80 -3.18 9.07
CA GLY A 55 39.37 -2.86 10.39
C GLY A 55 38.82 -1.57 11.05
N MET A 56 37.86 -0.92 10.43
CA MET A 56 37.11 0.22 10.98
C MET A 56 35.64 -0.17 11.15
N GLY A 57 34.70 0.47 10.46
CA GLY A 57 33.29 0.11 10.50
C GLY A 57 32.94 -1.22 9.83
N GLN A 58 33.83 -1.77 9.01
CA GLN A 58 33.75 -3.13 8.49
C GLN A 58 34.60 -4.06 9.35
N SER A 59 33.99 -5.17 9.79
CA SER A 59 34.68 -6.27 10.51
C SER A 59 35.15 -7.36 9.53
N PRO A 60 36.05 -8.27 9.95
CA PRO A 60 36.38 -9.46 9.16
C PRO A 60 35.34 -10.58 9.27
N ILE A 61 34.21 -10.36 9.95
CA ILE A 61 33.18 -11.37 10.18
C ILE A 61 32.54 -11.76 8.85
N THR A 62 32.43 -13.06 8.62
CA THR A 62 31.86 -13.59 7.38
C THR A 62 30.33 -13.56 7.42
N ARG A 63 29.69 -13.74 6.25
CA ARG A 63 28.26 -13.90 6.14
C ARG A 63 27.75 -15.09 6.99
N ALA A 64 28.47 -16.19 6.99
CA ALA A 64 28.14 -17.37 7.78
C ALA A 64 28.20 -17.10 9.28
N ASP A 65 29.09 -16.22 9.73
CA ASP A 65 29.27 -15.87 11.14
C ASP A 65 28.41 -14.67 11.58
N GLY A 66 27.54 -14.15 10.72
CA GLY A 66 26.53 -13.18 11.12
C GLY A 66 26.52 -11.84 10.38
N ALA A 67 27.50 -11.57 9.49
CA ALA A 67 27.46 -10.37 8.66
C ALA A 67 26.20 -10.38 7.76
N VAL A 68 25.61 -9.19 7.56
CA VAL A 68 24.43 -9.00 6.70
C VAL A 68 24.84 -8.94 5.22
N ASP A 69 23.88 -9.18 4.33
CA ASP A 69 24.08 -9.09 2.87
C ASP A 69 24.06 -7.63 2.40
N MET A 70 23.22 -6.81 3.01
CA MET A 70 23.10 -5.38 2.72
C MET A 70 22.84 -4.60 3.99
N VAL A 71 23.35 -3.38 4.05
CA VAL A 71 23.02 -2.39 5.10
C VAL A 71 22.56 -1.10 4.47
N ILE A 72 21.44 -0.55 4.94
CA ILE A 72 21.01 0.82 4.66
C ILE A 72 21.43 1.65 5.86
N THR A 73 22.32 2.62 5.67
CA THR A 73 22.92 3.38 6.78
C THR A 73 22.14 4.64 7.07
N ASN A 74 21.97 4.97 8.36
CA ASN A 74 21.42 6.26 8.86
C ASN A 74 20.07 6.66 8.22
N ALA A 75 19.17 5.70 8.01
CA ALA A 75 17.87 5.94 7.40
C ALA A 75 16.91 6.68 8.33
N LEU A 76 16.15 7.65 7.79
CA LEU A 76 14.98 8.19 8.47
C LEU A 76 13.77 7.30 8.13
N ILE A 77 13.46 6.37 9.02
CA ILE A 77 12.33 5.47 8.86
C ILE A 77 11.02 6.20 9.17
N LEU A 78 10.06 6.12 8.26
CA LEU A 78 8.67 6.50 8.48
C LEU A 78 7.80 5.24 8.35
N ASP A 79 7.30 4.76 9.47
CA ASP A 79 6.41 3.59 9.52
C ASP A 79 5.27 3.84 10.51
N TRP A 80 4.22 3.00 10.50
CA TRP A 80 3.08 3.11 11.42
C TRP A 80 3.50 3.10 12.89
N TRP A 81 4.57 2.40 13.24
CA TRP A 81 5.07 2.24 14.61
C TRP A 81 6.01 3.35 15.08
N GLY A 82 6.50 4.21 14.19
CA GLY A 82 7.39 5.30 14.58
C GLY A 82 8.07 6.04 13.43
N ILE A 83 8.68 7.17 13.80
CA ILE A 83 9.53 7.99 12.94
C ILE A 83 10.91 8.05 13.58
N VAL A 84 11.83 7.23 13.09
CA VAL A 84 13.09 6.98 13.77
C VAL A 84 14.28 7.00 12.82
N LYS A 85 15.46 7.40 13.35
CA LYS A 85 16.73 7.18 12.67
C LYS A 85 17.29 5.82 13.07
N ALA A 86 17.69 5.01 12.08
CA ALA A 86 18.33 3.72 12.31
C ALA A 86 19.09 3.24 11.08
N ASP A 87 19.99 2.27 11.28
CA ASP A 87 20.47 1.43 10.19
C ASP A 87 19.53 0.23 10.00
N ILE A 88 19.44 -0.28 8.77
CA ILE A 88 18.63 -1.44 8.43
C ILE A 88 19.54 -2.51 7.86
N GLY A 89 19.66 -3.65 8.54
CA GLY A 89 20.39 -4.82 8.05
C GLY A 89 19.46 -5.78 7.32
N ILE A 90 19.88 -6.23 6.13
CA ILE A 90 19.14 -7.16 5.29
C ILE A 90 19.98 -8.42 5.11
N LYS A 91 19.36 -9.59 5.32
CA LYS A 91 19.98 -10.90 5.13
C LYS A 91 18.96 -11.88 4.55
N ASP A 92 19.38 -12.66 3.57
CA ASP A 92 18.52 -13.64 2.89
C ASP A 92 17.20 -13.03 2.37
N GLY A 93 17.28 -11.79 1.85
CA GLY A 93 16.12 -11.07 1.33
C GLY A 93 15.16 -10.51 2.38
N ARG A 94 15.46 -10.65 3.68
CA ARG A 94 14.61 -10.20 4.79
C ARG A 94 15.29 -9.14 5.63
N ILE A 95 14.50 -8.31 6.29
CA ILE A 95 15.00 -7.39 7.31
C ILE A 95 15.50 -8.22 8.49
N ALA A 96 16.82 -8.27 8.68
CA ALA A 96 17.41 -9.02 9.77
C ALA A 96 17.34 -8.24 11.09
N LYS A 97 17.57 -6.92 11.04
CA LYS A 97 17.56 -6.04 12.21
C LYS A 97 17.39 -4.58 11.80
N ILE A 98 16.80 -3.79 12.67
CA ILE A 98 16.77 -2.32 12.65
C ILE A 98 17.46 -1.86 13.93
N GLY A 99 18.55 -1.09 13.80
CA GLY A 99 19.37 -0.71 14.96
C GLY A 99 20.64 0.01 14.55
N LYS A 100 21.74 -0.31 15.19
CA LYS A 100 23.08 0.24 14.91
C LYS A 100 23.91 -0.75 14.11
N ALA A 101 24.41 -0.33 12.96
CA ALA A 101 25.36 -1.12 12.16
C ALA A 101 26.82 -0.78 12.51
N GLY A 102 27.72 -1.74 12.27
CA GLY A 102 29.16 -1.50 12.46
C GLY A 102 29.99 -2.76 12.63
N ASN A 103 31.15 -2.53 13.25
CA ASN A 103 32.14 -3.55 13.57
C ASN A 103 32.15 -3.82 15.09
N PRO A 104 31.63 -4.97 15.53
CA PRO A 104 31.51 -5.26 16.96
C PRO A 104 32.84 -5.44 17.69
N TYR A 105 33.96 -5.52 16.97
CA TYR A 105 35.29 -5.60 17.60
C TYR A 105 35.82 -4.26 18.09
N ILE A 106 35.28 -3.14 17.57
CA ILE A 106 35.76 -1.80 17.92
C ILE A 106 34.67 -0.80 18.26
N GLN A 107 33.40 -1.15 18.03
CA GLN A 107 32.23 -0.32 18.29
C GLN A 107 31.30 -1.02 19.27
N ASP A 108 30.78 -0.26 20.25
CA ASP A 108 29.82 -0.78 21.22
C ASP A 108 28.39 -0.82 20.64
N ASN A 109 27.58 -1.75 21.17
CA ASN A 109 26.15 -1.88 20.87
C ASN A 109 25.83 -2.07 19.38
N VAL A 110 26.66 -2.80 18.65
CA VAL A 110 26.44 -3.15 17.25
C VAL A 110 25.37 -4.24 17.16
N ASP A 111 24.24 -3.91 16.54
CA ASP A 111 23.14 -4.82 16.24
C ASP A 111 23.30 -5.50 14.88
N ILE A 112 23.89 -4.79 13.91
CA ILE A 112 23.98 -5.15 12.50
C ILE A 112 25.47 -5.22 12.13
N ILE A 113 25.95 -6.43 11.88
CA ILE A 113 27.37 -6.65 11.58
C ILE A 113 27.66 -6.37 10.11
N ILE A 114 28.55 -5.41 9.86
CA ILE A 114 29.11 -5.14 8.55
C ILE A 114 30.36 -6.00 8.35
N GLY A 115 30.34 -6.85 7.31
CA GLY A 115 31.45 -7.71 6.94
C GLY A 115 31.90 -7.49 5.49
N PRO A 116 32.88 -8.28 4.99
CA PRO A 116 33.36 -8.17 3.61
C PRO A 116 32.30 -8.51 2.55
N SER A 117 31.24 -9.21 2.95
CA SER A 117 30.12 -9.60 2.08
C SER A 117 28.95 -8.61 2.09
N THR A 118 29.05 -7.51 2.85
CA THR A 118 27.95 -6.56 3.04
C THR A 118 28.00 -5.46 1.99
N GLU A 119 26.91 -5.32 1.22
CA GLU A 119 26.68 -4.15 0.36
C GLU A 119 26.17 -2.97 1.20
N ALA A 120 26.54 -1.76 0.84
CA ALA A 120 26.14 -0.55 1.56
C ALA A 120 25.27 0.36 0.69
N VAL A 121 24.08 0.70 1.21
CA VAL A 121 23.17 1.68 0.63
C VAL A 121 23.10 2.90 1.53
N ALA A 122 23.32 4.09 0.97
CA ALA A 122 23.26 5.34 1.69
C ALA A 122 21.80 5.71 2.02
N GLY A 123 21.43 5.68 3.29
CA GLY A 123 20.14 6.14 3.80
C GLY A 123 20.20 7.57 4.34
N GLU A 124 21.38 8.16 4.42
CA GLU A 124 21.59 9.51 4.93
C GLU A 124 20.80 10.55 4.14
N GLY A 125 19.90 11.26 4.83
CA GLY A 125 19.04 12.25 4.20
C GLY A 125 17.90 11.66 3.37
N MET A 126 17.69 10.35 3.41
CA MET A 126 16.55 9.67 2.80
C MET A 126 15.47 9.36 3.82
N ILE A 127 14.20 9.52 3.42
CA ILE A 127 13.08 8.91 4.12
C ILE A 127 12.95 7.48 3.60
N VAL A 128 12.79 6.52 4.51
CA VAL A 128 12.68 5.10 4.18
C VAL A 128 11.35 4.57 4.67
N THR A 129 10.60 3.93 3.78
CA THR A 129 9.29 3.33 4.06
C THR A 129 9.26 1.87 3.63
N ALA A 130 8.33 1.09 4.18
CA ALA A 130 7.95 -0.16 3.55
C ALA A 130 7.40 0.08 2.14
N GLY A 131 7.53 -0.89 1.26
CA GLY A 131 6.90 -0.87 -0.04
C GLY A 131 5.38 -0.83 0.06
N GLY A 132 4.74 -0.08 -0.83
CA GLY A 132 3.29 0.06 -0.87
C GLY A 132 2.58 -1.23 -1.27
N ILE A 133 1.34 -1.37 -0.82
CA ILE A 133 0.42 -2.46 -1.17
C ILE A 133 -0.84 -1.86 -1.78
N ASP A 134 -1.14 -2.24 -3.01
CA ASP A 134 -2.41 -1.91 -3.64
C ASP A 134 -3.32 -3.13 -3.63
N SER A 135 -4.42 -3.03 -2.92
CA SER A 135 -5.36 -4.14 -2.69
C SER A 135 -6.60 -4.11 -3.58
N HIS A 136 -6.60 -3.29 -4.63
CA HIS A 136 -7.71 -3.20 -5.57
C HIS A 136 -7.21 -3.06 -7.01
N ILE A 137 -6.80 -4.18 -7.61
CA ILE A 137 -6.22 -4.23 -8.95
C ILE A 137 -7.11 -4.99 -9.91
N HIS A 138 -7.44 -4.36 -11.05
CA HIS A 138 -7.93 -5.06 -12.24
C HIS A 138 -6.71 -5.49 -13.08
N PHE A 139 -6.41 -6.78 -13.12
CA PHE A 139 -5.30 -7.31 -13.90
C PHE A 139 -5.65 -7.37 -15.40
N ILE A 140 -5.74 -6.19 -16.02
CA ILE A 140 -6.06 -6.03 -17.45
C ILE A 140 -4.76 -5.99 -18.27
N CYS A 141 -3.89 -5.02 -18.01
CA CYS A 141 -2.65 -4.79 -18.74
C CYS A 141 -1.46 -5.05 -17.80
N PRO A 142 -0.57 -6.03 -18.12
CA PRO A 142 0.56 -6.34 -17.23
C PRO A 142 1.58 -5.21 -17.08
N GLN A 143 1.65 -4.27 -18.02
CA GLN A 143 2.54 -3.11 -17.96
C GLN A 143 2.23 -2.17 -16.78
N GLN A 144 1.04 -2.24 -16.19
CA GLN A 144 0.73 -1.51 -14.96
C GLN A 144 1.65 -1.89 -13.79
N ILE A 145 2.23 -3.10 -13.79
CA ILE A 145 3.15 -3.56 -12.74
C ILE A 145 4.43 -2.73 -12.74
N GLU A 146 4.95 -2.35 -13.91
CA GLU A 146 6.11 -1.45 -14.02
C GLU A 146 5.79 -0.07 -13.45
N THR A 147 4.59 0.45 -13.72
CA THR A 147 4.11 1.72 -13.14
C THR A 147 3.97 1.63 -11.62
N ALA A 148 3.45 0.51 -11.12
CA ALA A 148 3.30 0.25 -9.70
C ALA A 148 4.66 0.29 -8.98
N ILE A 149 5.63 -0.52 -9.41
CA ILE A 149 6.93 -0.60 -8.75
C ILE A 149 7.71 0.71 -8.88
N ALA A 150 7.61 1.40 -10.02
CA ALA A 150 8.22 2.71 -10.22
C ALA A 150 7.65 3.79 -9.29
N SER A 151 6.43 3.63 -8.79
CA SER A 151 5.79 4.52 -7.81
C SER A 151 6.02 4.12 -6.35
N GLY A 152 6.69 2.98 -6.09
CA GLY A 152 6.96 2.46 -4.75
C GLY A 152 5.95 1.42 -4.24
N VAL A 153 5.05 0.94 -5.09
CA VAL A 153 4.17 -0.21 -4.78
C VAL A 153 4.93 -1.51 -5.07
N THR A 154 5.03 -2.39 -4.09
CA THR A 154 5.78 -3.66 -4.18
C THR A 154 4.89 -4.89 -4.06
N THR A 155 3.60 -4.68 -3.75
CA THR A 155 2.60 -5.76 -3.63
C THR A 155 1.30 -5.33 -4.29
N MET A 156 0.71 -6.18 -5.12
CA MET A 156 -0.57 -5.94 -5.79
C MET A 156 -1.52 -7.12 -5.56
N ILE A 157 -2.73 -6.80 -5.11
CA ILE A 157 -3.79 -7.76 -4.85
C ILE A 157 -5.03 -7.37 -5.64
N GLY A 158 -5.63 -8.31 -6.33
CA GLY A 158 -6.83 -8.08 -7.11
C GLY A 158 -7.22 -9.29 -7.93
N GLY A 159 -7.86 -9.07 -9.05
CA GLY A 159 -8.28 -10.17 -9.94
C GLY A 159 -8.34 -9.74 -11.39
N GLY A 160 -8.39 -10.74 -12.26
CA GLY A 160 -8.50 -10.53 -13.69
C GLY A 160 -7.75 -11.57 -14.50
N THR A 161 -7.90 -11.49 -15.80
CA THR A 161 -7.29 -12.40 -16.79
C THR A 161 -6.86 -11.68 -18.07
N GLY A 162 -6.62 -10.37 -17.98
CA GLY A 162 -6.40 -9.53 -19.17
C GLY A 162 -7.66 -8.72 -19.54
N PRO A 163 -7.78 -8.19 -20.76
CA PRO A 163 -8.86 -7.31 -21.18
C PRO A 163 -10.19 -8.06 -21.47
N ALA A 164 -10.52 -9.03 -20.65
CA ALA A 164 -11.81 -9.70 -20.70
C ALA A 164 -12.90 -8.83 -20.08
N THR A 165 -14.13 -8.88 -20.61
CA THR A 165 -15.24 -8.05 -20.12
C THR A 165 -15.48 -8.21 -18.62
N GLY A 166 -15.43 -9.46 -18.11
CA GLY A 166 -15.55 -9.72 -16.68
C GLY A 166 -14.42 -9.07 -15.86
N THR A 167 -13.18 -9.11 -16.34
CA THR A 167 -12.03 -8.47 -15.66
C THR A 167 -12.13 -6.94 -15.69
N ASN A 168 -12.56 -6.37 -16.81
CA ASN A 168 -12.74 -4.92 -16.92
C ASN A 168 -13.69 -4.37 -15.85
N ALA A 169 -14.73 -5.13 -15.54
CA ALA A 169 -15.73 -4.74 -14.54
C ALA A 169 -15.37 -5.14 -13.11
N THR A 170 -14.73 -6.31 -12.84
CA THR A 170 -14.96 -6.99 -11.56
C THR A 170 -13.75 -7.45 -10.77
N THR A 171 -12.56 -7.22 -10.99
CA THR A 171 -11.40 -7.71 -10.17
C THR A 171 -11.49 -9.21 -9.78
N CYS A 172 -12.01 -10.07 -10.65
CA CYS A 172 -12.14 -11.50 -10.38
C CYS A 172 -11.27 -12.34 -11.33
N THR A 173 -10.56 -13.32 -10.78
CA THR A 173 -9.89 -14.38 -11.56
C THR A 173 -10.71 -15.66 -11.40
N PRO A 174 -11.63 -15.99 -12.33
CA PRO A 174 -12.63 -17.03 -12.12
C PRO A 174 -12.09 -18.42 -12.48
N GLY A 175 -12.29 -19.37 -11.57
CA GLY A 175 -12.05 -20.80 -11.78
C GLY A 175 -10.56 -21.19 -11.77
N ALA A 176 -10.32 -22.50 -11.60
CA ALA A 176 -8.97 -23.05 -11.44
C ALA A 176 -8.07 -22.82 -12.67
N TRP A 177 -8.61 -22.95 -13.88
CA TRP A 177 -7.82 -22.75 -15.10
C TRP A 177 -7.21 -21.36 -15.18
N ASN A 178 -8.03 -20.30 -14.99
CA ASN A 178 -7.57 -18.92 -15.05
C ASN A 178 -6.62 -18.62 -13.88
N MET A 179 -6.93 -19.13 -12.69
CA MET A 179 -6.08 -18.96 -11.50
C MET A 179 -4.65 -19.49 -11.75
N TYR A 180 -4.53 -20.71 -12.28
CA TYR A 180 -3.21 -21.28 -12.61
C TYR A 180 -2.44 -20.45 -13.64
N ARG A 181 -3.11 -19.92 -14.68
CA ARG A 181 -2.43 -19.09 -15.69
C ARG A 181 -1.96 -17.77 -15.10
N MET A 182 -2.78 -17.14 -14.25
CA MET A 182 -2.39 -15.89 -13.60
C MET A 182 -1.26 -16.10 -12.57
N LEU A 183 -1.31 -17.16 -11.79
CA LEU A 183 -0.21 -17.52 -10.88
C LEU A 183 1.10 -17.76 -11.64
N GLN A 184 1.07 -18.49 -12.76
CA GLN A 184 2.27 -18.70 -13.59
C GLN A 184 2.78 -17.40 -14.23
N ALA A 185 1.89 -16.48 -14.61
CA ALA A 185 2.28 -15.18 -15.14
C ALA A 185 2.99 -14.30 -14.07
N ALA A 186 2.67 -14.50 -12.79
CA ALA A 186 3.28 -13.77 -11.68
C ALA A 186 4.80 -13.95 -11.60
N ASP A 187 5.34 -15.10 -12.02
CA ASP A 187 6.78 -15.39 -12.02
C ASP A 187 7.61 -14.44 -12.89
N ALA A 188 6.99 -13.68 -13.79
CA ALA A 188 7.68 -12.77 -14.70
C ALA A 188 7.92 -11.36 -14.12
N PHE A 189 7.40 -11.06 -12.92
CA PHE A 189 7.38 -9.70 -12.41
C PHE A 189 8.08 -9.55 -11.05
N PRO A 190 8.89 -8.49 -10.86
CA PRO A 190 9.50 -8.17 -9.58
C PRO A 190 8.47 -7.54 -8.63
N MET A 191 7.40 -8.28 -8.35
CA MET A 191 6.22 -7.82 -7.60
C MET A 191 5.67 -8.97 -6.77
N ASN A 192 5.26 -8.70 -5.53
CA ASN A 192 4.44 -9.69 -4.83
C ASN A 192 3.03 -9.63 -5.39
N LEU A 193 2.49 -10.77 -5.77
CA LEU A 193 1.18 -10.84 -6.41
C LEU A 193 0.26 -11.81 -5.68
N GLY A 194 -1.03 -11.45 -5.64
CA GLY A 194 -2.08 -12.30 -5.13
C GLY A 194 -3.39 -12.09 -5.89
N PHE A 195 -4.09 -13.18 -6.19
CA PHE A 195 -5.27 -13.16 -7.02
C PHE A 195 -6.53 -13.56 -6.24
N LEU A 196 -7.63 -12.81 -6.50
CA LEU A 196 -8.94 -13.05 -5.91
C LEU A 196 -9.79 -13.86 -6.88
N GLY A 197 -10.37 -14.95 -6.37
CA GLY A 197 -11.35 -15.74 -7.10
C GLY A 197 -12.71 -15.03 -7.18
N LYS A 198 -13.58 -15.45 -8.09
CA LYS A 198 -14.94 -14.95 -8.21
C LYS A 198 -15.80 -15.45 -7.06
N GLY A 199 -16.28 -14.55 -6.20
CA GLY A 199 -17.06 -14.85 -5.00
C GLY A 199 -18.55 -15.06 -5.24
N ASN A 200 -19.07 -14.64 -6.38
CA ASN A 200 -20.49 -14.66 -6.69
C ASN A 200 -20.98 -16.07 -7.05
N SER A 201 -21.46 -16.79 -6.06
CA SER A 201 -22.13 -18.08 -6.21
C SER A 201 -23.09 -18.32 -5.06
N ALA A 202 -24.29 -18.84 -5.37
CA ALA A 202 -25.26 -19.26 -4.37
C ALA A 202 -24.94 -20.68 -3.80
N GLN A 203 -23.91 -21.35 -4.33
CA GLN A 203 -23.47 -22.68 -3.87
C GLN A 203 -21.96 -22.66 -3.63
N PRO A 204 -21.46 -23.34 -2.58
CA PRO A 204 -20.06 -23.23 -2.14
C PRO A 204 -19.06 -23.92 -3.07
N GLN A 205 -19.45 -24.95 -3.85
CA GLN A 205 -18.50 -25.83 -4.53
C GLN A 205 -17.57 -25.09 -5.50
N GLY A 206 -18.11 -24.15 -6.28
CA GLY A 206 -17.32 -23.35 -7.23
C GLY A 206 -16.39 -22.33 -6.54
N LEU A 207 -16.70 -21.94 -5.31
CA LEU A 207 -15.83 -21.08 -4.49
C LEU A 207 -14.69 -21.88 -3.88
N VAL A 208 -15.01 -23.07 -3.33
CA VAL A 208 -14.02 -24.00 -2.80
C VAL A 208 -12.99 -24.40 -3.85
N GLU A 209 -13.44 -24.73 -5.07
CA GLU A 209 -12.55 -25.03 -6.19
C GLU A 209 -11.51 -23.94 -6.44
N GLN A 210 -11.94 -22.67 -6.43
CA GLN A 210 -11.04 -21.52 -6.66
C GLN A 210 -10.05 -21.32 -5.54
N VAL A 211 -10.50 -21.45 -4.28
CA VAL A 211 -9.62 -21.35 -3.11
C VAL A 211 -8.58 -22.46 -3.14
N GLN A 212 -8.98 -23.70 -3.42
CA GLN A 212 -8.07 -24.84 -3.57
C GLN A 212 -7.09 -24.69 -4.75
N ALA A 213 -7.48 -23.95 -5.79
CA ALA A 213 -6.62 -23.64 -6.92
C ALA A 213 -5.61 -22.50 -6.68
N GLY A 214 -5.65 -21.83 -5.53
CA GLY A 214 -4.69 -20.80 -5.18
C GLY A 214 -5.24 -19.39 -5.01
N ALA A 215 -6.55 -19.18 -5.15
CA ALA A 215 -7.12 -17.88 -4.84
C ALA A 215 -6.81 -17.50 -3.38
N MET A 216 -6.12 -16.37 -3.17
CA MET A 216 -5.78 -15.88 -1.83
C MET A 216 -6.96 -15.24 -1.09
N GLY A 217 -8.03 -15.01 -1.81
CA GLY A 217 -9.28 -14.42 -1.34
C GLY A 217 -10.37 -14.56 -2.39
N LEU A 218 -11.55 -14.06 -2.08
CA LEU A 218 -12.69 -14.05 -2.99
C LEU A 218 -13.18 -12.61 -3.20
N LYS A 219 -13.67 -12.32 -4.41
CA LYS A 219 -14.25 -11.02 -4.77
C LYS A 219 -15.69 -11.16 -5.15
N LEU A 220 -16.54 -10.41 -4.45
CA LEU A 220 -17.95 -10.19 -4.81
C LEU A 220 -18.10 -8.91 -5.62
N HIS A 221 -18.85 -8.96 -6.72
CA HIS A 221 -19.14 -7.79 -7.54
C HIS A 221 -20.58 -7.83 -8.07
N GLU A 222 -21.26 -6.69 -8.09
CA GLU A 222 -22.66 -6.58 -8.50
C GLU A 222 -22.93 -7.12 -9.90
N ASP A 223 -22.03 -6.91 -10.87
CA ASP A 223 -22.19 -7.42 -12.25
C ASP A 223 -22.31 -8.95 -12.31
N TRP A 224 -21.87 -9.64 -11.28
CA TRP A 224 -22.06 -11.08 -11.10
C TRP A 224 -23.20 -11.42 -10.14
N GLY A 225 -23.88 -10.41 -9.57
CA GLY A 225 -24.99 -10.57 -8.63
C GLY A 225 -24.52 -10.67 -7.18
N THR A 226 -24.38 -9.54 -6.45
CA THR A 226 -24.08 -9.50 -5.02
C THR A 226 -25.34 -9.56 -4.16
N THR A 227 -26.13 -10.62 -4.34
CA THR A 227 -27.31 -10.87 -3.53
C THR A 227 -26.95 -11.26 -2.10
N PRO A 228 -27.83 -11.06 -1.10
CA PRO A 228 -27.59 -11.53 0.27
C PRO A 228 -27.20 -13.02 0.35
N GLY A 229 -27.78 -13.87 -0.49
CA GLY A 229 -27.42 -15.30 -0.56
C GLY A 229 -26.01 -15.55 -1.08
N ALA A 230 -25.57 -14.82 -2.12
CA ALA A 230 -24.20 -14.92 -2.64
C ALA A 230 -23.18 -14.42 -1.62
N ILE A 231 -23.48 -13.31 -0.93
CA ILE A 231 -22.64 -12.76 0.15
C ILE A 231 -22.49 -13.79 1.28
N ASP A 232 -23.58 -14.35 1.75
CA ASP A 232 -23.59 -15.32 2.84
C ASP A 232 -22.78 -16.58 2.49
N THR A 233 -22.99 -17.15 1.30
CA THR A 233 -22.24 -18.32 0.84
C THR A 233 -20.75 -18.03 0.69
N CYS A 234 -20.41 -16.87 0.13
CA CYS A 234 -19.00 -16.46 -0.06
C CYS A 234 -18.28 -16.32 1.29
N LEU A 235 -18.91 -15.64 2.26
CA LEU A 235 -18.35 -15.46 3.59
C LEU A 235 -18.24 -16.76 4.36
N ALA A 236 -19.21 -17.70 4.21
CA ALA A 236 -19.12 -19.02 4.82
C ALA A 236 -17.91 -19.82 4.30
N VAL A 237 -17.69 -19.84 2.99
CA VAL A 237 -16.49 -20.49 2.42
C VAL A 237 -15.22 -19.78 2.88
N ALA A 238 -15.23 -18.47 2.95
CA ALA A 238 -14.07 -17.72 3.42
C ALA A 238 -13.73 -18.05 4.89
N ASP A 239 -14.73 -18.22 5.74
CA ASP A 239 -14.54 -18.64 7.14
C ASP A 239 -13.92 -20.05 7.24
N ASP A 240 -14.38 -20.99 6.39
CA ASP A 240 -13.86 -22.36 6.37
C ASP A 240 -12.39 -22.44 5.92
N PHE A 241 -11.94 -21.51 5.06
CA PHE A 241 -10.60 -21.54 4.43
C PHE A 241 -9.65 -20.43 4.91
N ASP A 242 -10.06 -19.59 5.84
CA ASP A 242 -9.29 -18.44 6.34
C ASP A 242 -8.77 -17.53 5.23
N VAL A 243 -9.65 -17.11 4.33
CA VAL A 243 -9.34 -16.17 3.24
C VAL A 243 -10.17 -14.90 3.35
N GLN A 244 -9.67 -13.77 2.82
CA GLN A 244 -10.42 -12.51 2.82
C GLN A 244 -11.49 -12.49 1.73
N VAL A 245 -12.59 -11.77 1.98
CA VAL A 245 -13.59 -11.40 0.97
C VAL A 245 -13.54 -9.91 0.73
N ALA A 246 -13.36 -9.51 -0.52
CA ALA A 246 -13.52 -8.13 -0.96
C ALA A 246 -14.87 -7.96 -1.68
N ILE A 247 -15.54 -6.82 -1.50
CA ILE A 247 -16.85 -6.59 -2.08
C ILE A 247 -16.99 -5.22 -2.75
N HIS A 248 -17.51 -5.23 -3.97
CA HIS A 248 -18.22 -4.14 -4.61
C HIS A 248 -19.72 -4.41 -4.42
N THR A 249 -20.41 -3.59 -3.64
CA THR A 249 -21.79 -3.85 -3.26
C THR A 249 -22.78 -3.48 -4.37
N ASP A 250 -24.04 -3.83 -4.18
CA ASP A 250 -25.13 -3.65 -5.16
C ASP A 250 -25.47 -2.16 -5.35
N THR A 251 -24.92 -1.58 -6.36
CA THR A 251 -25.04 -0.15 -6.67
C THR A 251 -26.45 0.26 -7.05
N LEU A 252 -27.20 -0.62 -7.73
CA LEU A 252 -28.57 -0.38 -8.18
C LEU A 252 -29.62 -0.67 -7.11
N ASN A 253 -29.22 -1.18 -5.94
CA ASN A 253 -30.15 -1.65 -4.91
C ASN A 253 -31.15 -2.70 -5.42
N GLU A 254 -30.73 -3.53 -6.40
CA GLU A 254 -31.59 -4.55 -7.03
C GLU A 254 -31.94 -5.70 -6.08
N ALA A 255 -30.97 -6.08 -5.24
CA ALA A 255 -31.12 -7.16 -4.26
C ALA A 255 -31.47 -6.67 -2.84
N GLY A 256 -31.58 -5.38 -2.65
CA GLY A 256 -31.88 -4.72 -1.38
C GLY A 256 -31.02 -3.48 -1.14
N PHE A 257 -31.23 -2.82 -0.02
CA PHE A 257 -30.50 -1.63 0.41
C PHE A 257 -29.27 -2.01 1.24
N VAL A 258 -28.47 -1.02 1.65
CA VAL A 258 -27.24 -1.22 2.43
C VAL A 258 -27.48 -2.05 3.70
N GLU A 259 -28.64 -1.88 4.37
CA GLU A 259 -29.00 -2.64 5.56
C GLU A 259 -29.14 -4.15 5.28
N ASN A 260 -29.65 -4.52 4.11
CA ASN A 260 -29.76 -5.93 3.70
C ASN A 260 -28.37 -6.54 3.47
N THR A 261 -27.46 -5.78 2.89
CA THR A 261 -26.06 -6.19 2.69
C THR A 261 -25.34 -6.32 4.04
N ILE A 262 -25.44 -5.34 4.93
CA ILE A 262 -24.88 -5.41 6.30
C ILE A 262 -25.45 -6.64 7.05
N ALA A 263 -26.74 -6.89 6.96
CA ALA A 263 -27.37 -8.07 7.57
C ALA A 263 -26.81 -9.39 7.00
N ALA A 264 -26.49 -9.43 5.69
CA ALA A 264 -25.90 -10.60 5.05
C ALA A 264 -24.45 -10.87 5.50
N PHE A 265 -23.72 -9.86 5.96
CA PHE A 265 -22.39 -10.05 6.55
C PHE A 265 -22.43 -10.91 7.83
N LYS A 266 -23.52 -10.85 8.60
CA LYS A 266 -23.68 -11.61 9.86
C LYS A 266 -22.51 -11.42 10.83
N ASN A 267 -22.01 -10.19 10.95
CA ASN A 267 -20.84 -9.79 11.73
C ASN A 267 -19.52 -10.47 11.32
N ARG A 268 -19.44 -11.12 10.14
CA ARG A 268 -18.20 -11.67 9.60
C ARG A 268 -17.38 -10.55 8.94
N VAL A 269 -16.06 -10.64 9.06
CA VAL A 269 -15.17 -9.62 8.50
C VAL A 269 -15.23 -9.58 6.98
N ILE A 270 -15.20 -8.37 6.43
CA ILE A 270 -15.24 -8.12 4.98
C ILE A 270 -14.48 -6.84 4.62
N HIS A 271 -13.76 -6.85 3.50
CA HIS A 271 -13.10 -5.69 2.92
C HIS A 271 -14.04 -5.02 1.90
N THR A 272 -14.49 -3.80 2.17
CA THR A 272 -15.34 -3.05 1.24
C THR A 272 -14.49 -2.13 0.37
N TYR A 273 -14.69 -2.21 -0.94
CA TYR A 273 -14.03 -1.38 -1.95
C TYR A 273 -14.79 -0.05 -2.12
N HIS A 274 -14.07 1.00 -2.56
CA HIS A 274 -14.64 2.35 -2.82
C HIS A 274 -15.85 2.67 -1.92
N THR A 275 -15.63 2.50 -0.63
CA THR A 275 -16.69 2.54 0.41
C THR A 275 -17.38 3.91 0.53
N GLU A 276 -16.88 4.92 -0.15
CA GLU A 276 -17.52 6.22 -0.29
C GLU A 276 -18.74 6.17 -1.22
N GLY A 277 -18.68 5.33 -2.28
CA GLY A 277 -19.79 5.04 -3.17
C GLY A 277 -19.64 5.51 -4.62
N ALA A 278 -18.77 6.48 -4.94
CA ALA A 278 -18.62 6.99 -6.30
C ALA A 278 -18.03 5.96 -7.28
N GLY A 279 -17.16 5.08 -6.80
CA GLY A 279 -16.63 3.94 -7.58
C GLY A 279 -17.61 2.77 -7.72
N GLY A 280 -18.72 2.81 -7.02
CA GLY A 280 -19.76 1.79 -6.95
C GLY A 280 -20.12 1.41 -5.51
N GLY A 281 -21.29 0.87 -5.33
CA GLY A 281 -21.84 0.50 -4.04
C GLY A 281 -23.18 1.16 -3.77
N HIS A 282 -23.92 0.66 -2.78
CA HIS A 282 -25.26 1.15 -2.46
C HIS A 282 -25.36 2.67 -2.45
N ALA A 283 -26.19 3.22 -3.32
CA ALA A 283 -26.47 4.64 -3.36
C ALA A 283 -27.69 4.95 -2.48
N PRO A 284 -27.65 6.02 -1.65
CA PRO A 284 -26.55 6.98 -1.51
C PRO A 284 -25.60 6.67 -0.35
N ASP A 285 -25.70 5.52 0.33
CA ASP A 285 -25.32 5.39 1.72
C ASP A 285 -24.40 4.22 2.07
N ILE A 286 -23.71 3.63 1.09
CA ILE A 286 -22.69 2.59 1.36
C ILE A 286 -21.64 3.07 2.39
N ILE A 287 -21.35 4.36 2.45
CA ILE A 287 -20.40 4.94 3.40
C ILE A 287 -20.76 4.64 4.88
N LYS A 288 -22.02 4.29 5.17
CA LYS A 288 -22.46 3.87 6.52
C LYS A 288 -21.65 2.70 7.06
N VAL A 289 -21.18 1.80 6.19
CA VAL A 289 -20.45 0.61 6.64
C VAL A 289 -19.09 0.94 7.29
N CYS A 290 -18.60 2.17 7.16
CA CYS A 290 -17.42 2.63 7.91
C CYS A 290 -17.61 2.60 9.42
N GLY A 291 -18.85 2.59 9.91
CA GLY A 291 -19.17 2.45 11.34
C GLY A 291 -19.21 1.01 11.84
N GLU A 292 -19.20 0.01 10.95
CA GLU A 292 -19.32 -1.40 11.32
C GLU A 292 -17.99 -2.00 11.77
N ALA A 293 -18.00 -2.70 12.91
CA ALA A 293 -16.81 -3.28 13.52
C ALA A 293 -16.15 -4.39 12.68
N ASN A 294 -16.93 -5.07 11.87
CA ASN A 294 -16.49 -6.17 11.00
C ASN A 294 -16.16 -5.72 9.57
N VAL A 295 -16.26 -4.43 9.26
CA VAL A 295 -15.96 -3.90 7.93
C VAL A 295 -14.58 -3.22 7.92
N LEU A 296 -13.76 -3.60 6.95
CA LEU A 296 -12.46 -3.02 6.69
C LEU A 296 -12.58 -2.13 5.43
N PRO A 297 -12.85 -0.82 5.59
CA PRO A 297 -13.19 0.03 4.46
C PRO A 297 -11.96 0.55 3.71
N SER A 298 -12.01 0.55 2.39
CA SER A 298 -11.02 1.18 1.53
C SER A 298 -11.63 2.22 0.59
N SER A 299 -10.80 3.21 0.26
CA SER A 299 -11.04 4.18 -0.80
C SER A 299 -10.31 3.81 -2.07
N THR A 300 -10.75 4.38 -3.17
CA THR A 300 -10.01 4.39 -4.43
C THR A 300 -9.46 5.78 -4.72
N ASN A 301 -8.32 5.85 -5.39
CA ASN A 301 -7.57 7.10 -5.52
C ASN A 301 -8.23 8.20 -6.39
N PRO A 302 -9.14 7.94 -7.34
CA PRO A 302 -9.76 9.01 -8.12
C PRO A 302 -10.56 10.02 -7.31
N THR A 303 -11.20 9.60 -6.21
CA THR A 303 -11.93 10.50 -5.32
C THR A 303 -11.03 11.22 -4.31
N ARG A 304 -9.74 10.87 -4.26
CA ARG A 304 -8.76 11.37 -3.26
C ARG A 304 -7.72 12.31 -3.86
N PRO A 305 -7.49 13.44 -3.25
CA PRO A 305 -8.45 14.18 -2.40
C PRO A 305 -9.58 14.79 -3.22
N TYR A 306 -10.67 15.20 -2.58
CA TYR A 306 -11.72 15.96 -3.23
C TYR A 306 -11.19 17.29 -3.77
N THR A 307 -11.30 17.48 -5.09
CA THR A 307 -10.87 18.67 -5.83
C THR A 307 -12.03 19.25 -6.62
N ARG A 308 -11.84 20.43 -7.21
CA ARG A 308 -12.84 21.05 -8.10
C ARG A 308 -13.26 20.17 -9.27
N ASN A 309 -12.34 19.36 -9.79
CA ASN A 309 -12.57 18.53 -10.98
C ASN A 309 -13.04 17.10 -10.65
N THR A 310 -13.02 16.71 -9.37
CA THR A 310 -13.28 15.30 -8.98
C THR A 310 -14.62 14.80 -9.48
N LEU A 311 -15.67 15.61 -9.41
CA LEU A 311 -17.02 15.20 -9.81
C LEU A 311 -17.09 14.94 -11.32
N ASP A 312 -16.58 15.86 -12.13
CA ASP A 312 -16.63 15.79 -13.59
C ASP A 312 -15.74 14.63 -14.09
N GLU A 313 -14.50 14.53 -13.56
CA GLU A 313 -13.60 13.40 -13.91
C GLU A 313 -14.20 12.05 -13.55
N HIS A 314 -14.86 11.97 -12.40
CA HIS A 314 -15.45 10.71 -11.93
C HIS A 314 -16.68 10.33 -12.73
N LEU A 315 -17.49 11.33 -13.13
CA LEU A 315 -18.63 11.13 -14.02
C LEU A 315 -18.17 10.55 -15.37
N ASP A 316 -17.15 11.13 -15.99
CA ASP A 316 -16.59 10.64 -17.25
C ASP A 316 -16.06 9.20 -17.11
N MET A 317 -15.34 8.89 -16.04
CA MET A 317 -14.85 7.54 -15.78
C MET A 317 -15.99 6.53 -15.59
N LEU A 318 -17.02 6.89 -14.84
CA LEU A 318 -18.17 6.03 -14.60
C LEU A 318 -18.92 5.71 -15.90
N MET A 319 -19.15 6.72 -16.74
CA MET A 319 -19.78 6.56 -18.04
C MET A 319 -19.04 5.53 -18.91
N VAL A 320 -17.71 5.58 -18.92
CA VAL A 320 -16.88 4.65 -19.69
C VAL A 320 -16.87 3.25 -19.08
N CYS A 321 -16.62 3.13 -17.78
CA CYS A 321 -16.47 1.83 -17.12
C CYS A 321 -17.76 1.00 -17.10
N HIS A 322 -18.91 1.64 -17.01
CA HIS A 322 -20.22 0.98 -17.03
C HIS A 322 -20.87 0.93 -18.41
N HIS A 323 -20.11 1.26 -19.48
CA HIS A 323 -20.61 1.24 -20.87
C HIS A 323 -21.87 2.10 -21.10
N LEU A 324 -21.98 3.22 -20.38
CA LEU A 324 -23.08 4.17 -20.47
C LEU A 324 -22.89 5.12 -21.67
N SER A 325 -23.99 5.66 -22.17
CA SER A 325 -23.98 6.59 -23.30
C SER A 325 -24.36 8.01 -22.85
N PRO A 326 -23.53 9.03 -23.09
CA PRO A 326 -23.88 10.42 -22.80
C PRO A 326 -25.06 10.95 -23.64
N SER A 327 -25.45 10.21 -24.71
CA SER A 327 -26.61 10.54 -25.54
C SER A 327 -27.93 9.97 -25.01
N ILE A 328 -27.89 9.14 -23.97
CA ILE A 328 -29.06 8.52 -23.31
C ILE A 328 -29.30 9.24 -21.98
N PRO A 329 -30.40 10.01 -21.82
CA PRO A 329 -30.65 10.77 -20.58
C PRO A 329 -30.73 9.90 -19.32
N GLU A 330 -31.24 8.67 -19.45
CA GLU A 330 -31.35 7.70 -18.35
C GLU A 330 -29.97 7.24 -17.87
N ASP A 331 -29.02 7.01 -18.78
CA ASP A 331 -27.64 6.65 -18.46
C ASP A 331 -26.94 7.80 -17.73
N VAL A 332 -27.14 9.03 -18.19
CA VAL A 332 -26.59 10.24 -17.54
C VAL A 332 -27.18 10.40 -16.14
N ALA A 333 -28.50 10.29 -16.00
CA ALA A 333 -29.18 10.41 -14.70
C ALA A 333 -28.72 9.32 -13.72
N PHE A 334 -28.48 8.11 -14.21
CA PHE A 334 -27.90 7.03 -13.44
C PHE A 334 -26.50 7.37 -12.93
N ALA A 335 -25.61 7.82 -13.80
CA ALA A 335 -24.26 8.20 -13.44
C ALA A 335 -24.26 9.36 -12.42
N GLU A 336 -25.01 10.42 -12.67
CA GLU A 336 -25.16 11.57 -11.77
C GLU A 336 -25.77 11.17 -10.42
N SER A 337 -26.59 10.12 -10.35
CA SER A 337 -27.18 9.65 -9.10
C SER A 337 -26.15 9.09 -8.12
N ARG A 338 -24.95 8.73 -8.57
CA ARG A 338 -23.92 8.03 -7.79
C ARG A 338 -22.80 8.89 -7.33
N ILE A 339 -22.47 9.95 -8.07
CA ILE A 339 -21.35 10.81 -7.79
C ILE A 339 -21.84 11.99 -6.99
N ARG A 340 -21.49 12.00 -5.71
CA ARG A 340 -21.99 12.98 -4.73
C ARG A 340 -20.82 13.71 -4.06
N ARG A 341 -20.85 15.05 -4.13
CA ARG A 341 -19.84 15.86 -3.43
C ARG A 341 -19.88 15.64 -1.92
N GLU A 342 -21.06 15.35 -1.37
CA GLU A 342 -21.27 15.17 0.07
C GLU A 342 -20.51 13.95 0.59
N THR A 343 -20.63 12.81 -0.07
CA THR A 343 -19.91 11.58 0.32
C THR A 343 -18.40 11.67 0.03
N ILE A 344 -18.02 12.27 -1.10
CA ILE A 344 -16.61 12.50 -1.47
C ILE A 344 -15.92 13.44 -0.49
N ALA A 345 -16.61 14.53 -0.06
CA ALA A 345 -16.08 15.45 0.93
C ALA A 345 -15.97 14.79 2.32
N ALA A 346 -16.99 14.00 2.71
CA ALA A 346 -16.99 13.28 3.98
C ALA A 346 -15.85 12.24 4.03
N GLU A 347 -15.54 11.58 2.92
CA GLU A 347 -14.48 10.59 2.81
C GLU A 347 -13.10 11.16 3.18
N ASP A 348 -12.74 12.37 2.71
CA ASP A 348 -11.49 13.04 3.11
C ASP A 348 -11.38 13.18 4.63
N ILE A 349 -12.49 13.62 5.26
CA ILE A 349 -12.54 13.81 6.71
C ILE A 349 -12.45 12.48 7.45
N LEU A 350 -13.16 11.46 6.97
CA LEU A 350 -13.13 10.12 7.56
C LEU A 350 -11.75 9.45 7.45
N HIS A 351 -10.99 9.76 6.40
CA HIS A 351 -9.58 9.37 6.33
C HIS A 351 -8.74 10.02 7.43
N ASP A 352 -8.94 11.31 7.65
CA ASP A 352 -8.18 12.06 8.66
C ASP A 352 -8.56 11.66 10.10
N LEU A 353 -9.81 11.28 10.31
CA LEU A 353 -10.31 10.72 11.58
C LEU A 353 -9.88 9.26 11.80
N GLY A 354 -9.41 8.55 10.77
CA GLY A 354 -9.04 7.14 10.85
C GLY A 354 -10.22 6.17 10.73
N ALA A 355 -11.33 6.59 10.14
CA ALA A 355 -12.48 5.73 9.89
C ALA A 355 -12.34 4.90 8.60
N PHE A 356 -11.70 5.46 7.56
CA PHE A 356 -11.25 4.67 6.40
C PHE A 356 -9.88 4.07 6.67
N SER A 357 -9.79 2.76 6.57
CA SER A 357 -8.59 2.01 6.97
C SER A 357 -7.53 1.94 5.88
N MET A 358 -7.90 1.99 4.60
CA MET A 358 -7.01 1.78 3.46
C MET A 358 -7.30 2.75 2.30
N ILE A 359 -6.27 2.94 1.45
CA ILE A 359 -6.38 3.56 0.13
C ILE A 359 -5.77 2.61 -0.89
N ALA A 360 -6.51 2.34 -1.96
CA ALA A 360 -6.13 1.51 -3.08
C ALA A 360 -6.34 2.25 -4.40
N SER A 361 -6.09 1.62 -5.56
CA SER A 361 -6.21 2.33 -6.83
C SER A 361 -7.53 2.16 -7.54
N ASP A 362 -8.08 0.97 -7.61
CA ASP A 362 -9.06 0.58 -8.62
C ASP A 362 -8.45 0.63 -10.05
N SER A 363 -7.23 0.12 -10.16
CA SER A 363 -6.37 0.28 -11.32
C SER A 363 -7.01 -0.28 -12.59
N GLN A 364 -7.02 0.56 -13.63
CA GLN A 364 -7.55 0.27 -14.98
C GLN A 364 -9.07 0.12 -15.10
N ALA A 365 -9.83 0.15 -13.99
CA ALA A 365 -11.28 0.33 -14.05
C ALA A 365 -11.62 1.82 -13.90
N MET A 366 -11.41 2.42 -12.72
CA MET A 366 -11.66 3.84 -12.52
C MET A 366 -10.48 4.58 -11.88
N GLY A 367 -9.34 3.90 -11.61
CA GLY A 367 -8.20 4.49 -10.92
C GLY A 367 -6.84 4.18 -11.54
N ARG A 368 -5.78 4.62 -10.86
CA ARG A 368 -4.40 4.59 -11.36
C ARG A 368 -3.46 4.04 -10.31
N VAL A 369 -2.84 2.88 -10.58
CA VAL A 369 -1.91 2.22 -9.65
C VAL A 369 -0.73 3.11 -9.24
N GLY A 370 -0.20 3.91 -10.15
CA GLY A 370 0.92 4.82 -9.89
C GLY A 370 0.57 6.01 -8.98
N GLU A 371 -0.70 6.19 -8.61
CA GLU A 371 -1.16 7.34 -7.83
C GLU A 371 -1.61 6.99 -6.39
N VAL A 372 -1.52 5.74 -5.95
CA VAL A 372 -1.95 5.34 -4.60
C VAL A 372 -1.21 6.14 -3.53
N ILE A 373 0.11 6.16 -3.60
CA ILE A 373 0.95 6.82 -2.59
C ILE A 373 0.79 8.34 -2.67
N ILE A 374 0.90 8.92 -3.86
CA ILE A 374 0.81 10.37 -4.03
C ILE A 374 -0.55 10.93 -3.59
N ARG A 375 -1.65 10.28 -3.96
CA ARG A 375 -3.02 10.70 -3.58
C ARG A 375 -3.26 10.57 -2.07
N THR A 376 -2.68 9.58 -1.44
CA THR A 376 -2.70 9.44 0.03
C THR A 376 -2.08 10.67 0.71
N TRP A 377 -0.91 11.11 0.26
CA TRP A 377 -0.23 12.27 0.85
C TRP A 377 -0.85 13.61 0.46
N GLN A 378 -1.45 13.73 -0.73
CA GLN A 378 -2.25 14.89 -1.10
C GLN A 378 -3.49 15.02 -0.22
N THR A 379 -4.15 13.90 0.12
CA THR A 379 -5.28 13.89 1.06
C THR A 379 -4.84 14.33 2.46
N ALA A 380 -3.73 13.79 2.97
CA ALA A 380 -3.16 14.20 4.26
C ALA A 380 -2.83 15.70 4.30
N HIS A 381 -2.23 16.23 3.23
CA HIS A 381 -1.96 17.66 3.09
C HIS A 381 -3.24 18.50 3.12
N LYS A 382 -4.23 18.15 2.31
CA LYS A 382 -5.52 18.87 2.26
C LYS A 382 -6.17 18.91 3.65
N MET A 383 -6.18 17.78 4.33
CA MET A 383 -6.76 17.70 5.67
C MET A 383 -5.98 18.55 6.68
N LYS A 384 -4.64 18.58 6.61
CA LYS A 384 -3.83 19.49 7.44
C LYS A 384 -4.18 20.96 7.18
N VAL A 385 -4.31 21.35 5.92
CA VAL A 385 -4.60 22.74 5.54
C VAL A 385 -6.01 23.16 5.98
N GLN A 386 -7.01 22.30 5.79
CA GLN A 386 -8.41 22.66 6.06
C GLN A 386 -8.85 22.41 7.51
N ARG A 387 -8.22 21.47 8.21
CA ARG A 387 -8.64 21.05 9.56
C ARG A 387 -7.60 21.33 10.66
N GLY A 388 -6.37 21.74 10.29
CA GLY A 388 -5.29 21.97 11.24
C GLY A 388 -4.62 20.68 11.72
N SER A 389 -4.00 20.74 12.89
CA SER A 389 -3.33 19.60 13.54
C SER A 389 -4.35 18.64 14.14
N LEU A 390 -4.03 17.34 14.14
CA LEU A 390 -4.76 16.35 14.92
C LEU A 390 -4.50 16.57 16.42
N ALA A 391 -5.37 16.04 17.27
CA ALA A 391 -5.21 16.17 18.73
C ALA A 391 -3.94 15.46 19.25
N GLU A 392 -3.52 14.40 18.54
CA GLU A 392 -2.32 13.62 18.85
C GLU A 392 -1.03 14.21 18.26
N ASP A 393 -1.14 15.18 17.35
CA ASP A 393 -0.04 15.92 16.76
C ASP A 393 0.29 17.16 17.61
N SER A 394 1.35 17.85 17.25
CA SER A 394 1.74 19.12 17.88
C SER A 394 1.76 20.26 16.84
N ASP A 395 2.01 21.48 17.31
CA ASP A 395 2.27 22.63 16.45
C ASP A 395 3.61 22.52 15.70
N ARG A 396 4.46 21.58 16.08
CA ARG A 396 5.79 21.35 15.53
C ARG A 396 5.86 20.26 14.48
N ASN A 397 5.03 19.24 14.58
CA ASN A 397 5.05 18.07 13.68
C ASN A 397 3.68 17.45 13.50
N ASP A 398 3.57 16.64 12.46
CA ASP A 398 2.39 15.86 12.05
C ASP A 398 2.66 14.35 12.16
N ASN A 399 3.41 13.92 13.17
CA ASN A 399 3.88 12.54 13.30
C ASN A 399 2.75 11.52 13.34
N HIS A 400 1.68 11.80 14.11
CA HIS A 400 0.55 10.88 14.20
C HIS A 400 -0.19 10.80 12.87
N ARG A 401 -0.46 11.95 12.22
CA ARG A 401 -1.06 11.97 10.88
C ARG A 401 -0.19 11.22 9.87
N ALA A 402 1.12 11.46 9.86
CA ALA A 402 2.02 10.79 8.93
C ALA A 402 2.01 9.26 9.13
N ARG A 403 2.04 8.78 10.36
CA ARG A 403 1.94 7.37 10.72
C ARG A 403 0.58 6.77 10.34
N ARG A 404 -0.52 7.51 10.54
CA ARG A 404 -1.87 7.13 10.13
C ARG A 404 -1.98 6.93 8.62
N TYR A 405 -1.43 7.86 7.84
CA TYR A 405 -1.55 7.82 6.39
C TYR A 405 -0.61 6.80 5.73
N VAL A 406 0.60 6.61 6.23
CA VAL A 406 1.48 5.54 5.71
C VAL A 406 0.88 4.15 5.95
N ALA A 407 0.19 3.94 7.08
CA ALA A 407 -0.46 2.68 7.39
C ALA A 407 -1.55 2.28 6.38
N LYS A 408 -2.18 3.24 5.70
CA LYS A 408 -3.30 3.00 4.77
C LYS A 408 -2.93 2.24 3.51
N TYR A 409 -1.69 2.32 3.07
CA TYR A 409 -1.19 1.61 1.89
C TYR A 409 0.01 0.70 2.19
N THR A 410 0.27 0.43 3.46
CA THR A 410 1.33 -0.48 3.90
C THR A 410 0.76 -1.57 4.81
N ILE A 411 0.75 -1.35 6.13
CA ILE A 411 0.39 -2.39 7.10
C ILE A 411 -1.10 -2.75 7.09
N ASN A 412 -2.01 -1.81 6.87
CA ASN A 412 -3.45 -2.10 6.94
C ASN A 412 -3.93 -3.03 5.82
N PRO A 413 -3.60 -2.82 4.52
CA PRO A 413 -3.91 -3.82 3.51
C PRO A 413 -3.19 -5.16 3.74
N ALA A 414 -1.99 -5.16 4.33
CA ALA A 414 -1.30 -6.40 4.68
C ALA A 414 -2.05 -7.20 5.75
N ILE A 415 -2.54 -6.55 6.81
CA ILE A 415 -3.39 -7.17 7.84
C ILE A 415 -4.69 -7.67 7.21
N THR A 416 -5.37 -6.81 6.46
CA THR A 416 -6.65 -7.11 5.81
C THR A 416 -6.61 -8.40 4.99
N HIS A 417 -5.52 -8.61 4.25
CA HIS A 417 -5.36 -9.76 3.36
C HIS A 417 -4.52 -10.91 3.93
N GLY A 418 -4.22 -10.89 5.24
CA GLY A 418 -3.54 -11.98 5.92
C GLY A 418 -2.08 -12.19 5.51
N ILE A 419 -1.40 -11.14 5.08
CA ILE A 419 0.01 -11.17 4.61
C ILE A 419 0.96 -10.31 5.47
N ALA A 420 0.48 -9.77 6.58
CA ALA A 420 1.25 -8.87 7.45
C ALA A 420 2.47 -9.54 8.11
N HIS A 421 2.54 -10.87 8.11
CA HIS A 421 3.70 -11.60 8.57
C HIS A 421 4.88 -11.55 7.58
N GLU A 422 4.62 -11.22 6.32
CA GLU A 422 5.62 -11.12 5.25
C GLU A 422 5.97 -9.69 4.86
N VAL A 423 4.97 -8.81 4.74
CA VAL A 423 5.11 -7.47 4.16
C VAL A 423 4.32 -6.41 4.95
N GLY A 424 4.42 -5.16 4.53
CA GLY A 424 3.57 -4.06 5.00
C GLY A 424 4.16 -3.20 6.11
N SER A 425 5.33 -3.54 6.66
CA SER A 425 6.05 -2.67 7.60
C SER A 425 7.54 -3.01 7.64
N LEU A 426 8.33 -2.07 8.13
CA LEU A 426 9.75 -2.28 8.37
C LEU A 426 9.93 -2.91 9.75
N GLU A 427 9.94 -4.24 9.79
CA GLU A 427 10.11 -5.03 11.01
C GLU A 427 10.99 -6.26 10.73
N ALA A 428 11.79 -6.67 11.72
CA ALA A 428 12.65 -7.83 11.58
C ALA A 428 11.86 -9.10 11.23
N GLY A 429 12.38 -9.88 10.30
CA GLY A 429 11.79 -11.10 9.77
C GLY A 429 10.96 -10.91 8.51
N LYS A 430 10.45 -9.72 8.23
CA LYS A 430 9.67 -9.44 7.02
C LYS A 430 10.55 -9.32 5.78
N LEU A 431 9.95 -9.56 4.62
CA LEU A 431 10.59 -9.37 3.32
C LEU A 431 11.12 -7.93 3.21
N ALA A 432 12.34 -7.79 2.73
CA ALA A 432 12.96 -6.48 2.58
C ALA A 432 12.45 -5.76 1.31
N ASP A 433 11.17 -5.39 1.34
CA ASP A 433 10.50 -4.54 0.37
C ASP A 433 10.53 -3.10 0.88
N ILE A 434 11.45 -2.30 0.35
CA ILE A 434 11.82 -1.01 0.93
C ILE A 434 11.89 0.07 -0.14
N CYS A 435 11.32 1.24 0.14
CA CYS A 435 11.42 2.42 -0.70
C CYS A 435 12.26 3.51 -0.02
N LEU A 436 13.27 4.01 -0.71
CA LEU A 436 14.08 5.15 -0.30
C LEU A 436 13.64 6.39 -1.07
N TRP A 437 13.36 7.47 -0.36
CA TRP A 437 12.83 8.71 -0.92
C TRP A 437 13.71 9.90 -0.58
N LYS A 438 14.09 10.71 -1.55
CA LYS A 438 14.55 12.07 -1.23
C LYS A 438 13.38 12.86 -0.63
N PRO A 439 13.56 13.57 0.48
CA PRO A 439 12.46 14.31 1.12
C PRO A 439 11.68 15.22 0.18
N ALA A 440 12.37 15.89 -0.76
CA ALA A 440 11.76 16.77 -1.76
C ALA A 440 10.85 16.03 -2.75
N PHE A 441 11.02 14.71 -2.94
CA PHE A 441 10.25 13.86 -3.85
C PHE A 441 9.48 12.77 -3.12
N PHE A 442 9.36 12.91 -1.81
CA PHE A 442 8.65 11.93 -0.98
C PHE A 442 7.23 11.68 -1.50
N GLY A 443 6.88 10.40 -1.64
CA GLY A 443 5.56 9.98 -2.12
C GLY A 443 5.31 10.17 -3.63
N VAL A 444 6.24 10.77 -4.37
CA VAL A 444 6.12 11.00 -5.81
C VAL A 444 7.01 10.05 -6.60
N LYS A 445 8.31 10.08 -6.31
CA LYS A 445 9.32 9.25 -6.98
C LYS A 445 10.29 8.70 -5.95
N PRO A 446 10.31 7.38 -5.71
CA PRO A 446 11.39 6.78 -4.93
C PRO A 446 12.73 6.95 -5.65
N GLU A 447 13.80 7.10 -4.91
CA GLU A 447 15.15 7.07 -5.46
C GLU A 447 15.56 5.64 -5.80
N ILE A 448 15.24 4.72 -4.87
CA ILE A 448 15.52 3.29 -4.98
C ILE A 448 14.31 2.50 -4.45
N VAL A 449 13.95 1.45 -5.15
CA VAL A 449 13.02 0.40 -4.68
C VAL A 449 13.81 -0.90 -4.53
N ILE A 450 13.87 -1.38 -3.30
CA ILE A 450 14.43 -2.69 -2.94
C ILE A 450 13.29 -3.68 -2.85
N LYS A 451 13.44 -4.82 -3.50
CA LYS A 451 12.49 -5.90 -3.53
C LYS A 451 13.15 -7.18 -3.03
N GLY A 452 12.64 -7.74 -1.91
CA GLY A 452 13.24 -8.93 -1.32
C GLY A 452 14.77 -8.83 -1.13
N GLY A 453 15.26 -7.65 -0.71
CA GLY A 453 16.69 -7.40 -0.47
C GLY A 453 17.53 -7.11 -1.70
N ALA A 454 16.97 -7.09 -2.92
CA ALA A 454 17.69 -6.71 -4.13
C ALA A 454 17.19 -5.37 -4.68
N ILE A 455 18.06 -4.54 -5.23
CA ILE A 455 17.65 -3.30 -5.90
C ILE A 455 16.92 -3.68 -7.18
N ALA A 456 15.61 -3.45 -7.20
CA ALA A 456 14.73 -3.81 -8.30
C ALA A 456 14.51 -2.65 -9.28
N TRP A 457 14.31 -1.43 -8.76
CA TRP A 457 14.12 -0.21 -9.56
C TRP A 457 14.86 0.96 -8.93
N ALA A 458 15.38 1.88 -9.77
CA ALA A 458 16.05 3.08 -9.29
C ALA A 458 15.97 4.21 -10.31
N GLN A 459 16.10 5.44 -9.84
CA GLN A 459 16.29 6.59 -10.70
C GLN A 459 17.70 6.59 -11.29
N MET A 460 17.80 6.50 -12.61
CA MET A 460 19.07 6.43 -13.33
C MET A 460 19.04 7.34 -14.56
N GLY A 461 20.17 7.99 -14.82
CA GLY A 461 20.40 8.78 -16.03
C GLY A 461 20.65 7.91 -17.27
N ASP A 462 21.32 8.48 -18.27
CA ASP A 462 21.69 7.77 -19.50
C ASP A 462 22.64 6.60 -19.17
N PRO A 463 22.29 5.35 -19.52
CA PRO A 463 23.13 4.20 -19.24
C PRO A 463 24.45 4.17 -20.03
N ASN A 464 24.57 4.97 -21.09
CA ASN A 464 25.82 5.14 -21.86
C ASN A 464 26.69 6.30 -21.34
N ALA A 465 26.26 7.04 -20.32
CA ALA A 465 27.06 8.11 -19.75
C ALA A 465 28.22 7.57 -18.88
N SER A 466 29.24 8.39 -18.71
CA SER A 466 30.40 8.04 -17.87
C SER A 466 30.10 8.01 -16.37
N ILE A 467 28.97 8.58 -15.96
CA ILE A 467 28.44 8.57 -14.58
C ILE A 467 26.90 8.36 -14.63
N PRO A 468 26.25 7.89 -13.55
CA PRO A 468 24.84 7.50 -13.60
C PRO A 468 23.85 8.67 -13.49
N THR A 469 24.32 9.92 -13.37
CA THR A 469 23.50 11.08 -13.03
C THR A 469 23.09 12.02 -14.17
N PRO A 470 23.57 11.92 -15.44
CA PRO A 470 23.15 12.85 -16.51
C PRO A 470 21.66 12.73 -16.83
N GLN A 471 21.02 13.89 -17.08
CA GLN A 471 19.65 13.97 -17.55
C GLN A 471 19.49 13.39 -18.97
N PRO A 472 18.35 12.81 -19.32
CA PRO A 472 17.15 12.62 -18.48
C PRO A 472 17.30 11.45 -17.50
N ILE A 473 16.88 11.69 -16.25
CA ILE A 473 16.80 10.65 -15.23
C ILE A 473 15.41 10.03 -15.27
N HIS A 474 15.34 8.70 -15.29
CA HIS A 474 14.10 7.93 -15.28
C HIS A 474 14.15 6.81 -14.24
N MET A 475 12.99 6.38 -13.75
CA MET A 475 12.86 5.11 -13.06
C MET A 475 13.17 3.99 -14.05
N ARG A 476 14.15 3.17 -13.70
CA ARG A 476 14.61 2.07 -14.56
C ARG A 476 14.65 0.76 -13.78
N PRO A 477 14.36 -0.39 -14.45
CA PRO A 477 14.57 -1.70 -13.84
C PRO A 477 16.08 -1.94 -13.61
N MET A 478 16.39 -2.45 -12.42
CA MET A 478 17.73 -2.85 -11.98
C MET A 478 17.85 -4.37 -11.95
N PHE A 479 19.02 -4.89 -11.65
CA PHE A 479 19.31 -6.34 -11.71
C PHE A 479 18.34 -7.20 -10.89
N GLY A 480 17.77 -6.68 -9.79
CA GLY A 480 16.74 -7.36 -9.02
C GLY A 480 15.43 -7.62 -9.78
N SER A 481 15.23 -6.97 -10.94
CA SER A 481 14.05 -7.13 -11.80
C SER A 481 14.27 -8.08 -12.98
N PHE A 482 15.37 -8.83 -13.02
CA PHE A 482 15.69 -9.65 -14.19
C PHE A 482 15.97 -11.12 -13.85
N GLY A 483 15.53 -11.99 -14.77
CA GLY A 483 15.87 -13.40 -14.75
C GLY A 483 15.44 -14.12 -13.47
N GLY A 484 16.26 -15.03 -12.99
CA GLY A 484 16.01 -15.80 -11.78
C GLY A 484 15.99 -15.00 -10.47
N ALA A 485 16.46 -13.73 -10.47
CA ALA A 485 16.38 -12.88 -9.29
C ALA A 485 14.94 -12.65 -8.84
N ILE A 486 13.99 -12.51 -9.79
CA ILE A 486 12.57 -12.32 -9.52
C ILE A 486 12.00 -13.44 -8.62
N GLY A 487 12.28 -14.70 -8.96
CA GLY A 487 11.80 -15.84 -8.19
C GLY A 487 12.31 -15.89 -6.74
N SER A 488 13.49 -15.29 -6.49
CA SER A 488 14.11 -15.24 -5.16
C SER A 488 13.69 -14.04 -4.32
N THR A 489 13.16 -12.98 -4.94
CA THR A 489 12.87 -11.69 -4.27
C THR A 489 11.40 -11.35 -4.22
N SER A 490 10.54 -12.08 -4.94
CA SER A 490 9.09 -11.86 -4.97
C SER A 490 8.32 -13.02 -4.36
N LEU A 491 7.13 -12.73 -3.86
CA LEU A 491 6.21 -13.71 -3.27
C LEU A 491 4.95 -13.83 -4.12
N THR A 492 4.41 -15.03 -4.18
CA THR A 492 3.07 -15.29 -4.72
C THR A 492 2.16 -15.71 -3.56
N PHE A 493 1.15 -14.90 -3.27
CA PHE A 493 0.23 -15.19 -2.17
C PHE A 493 -0.89 -16.12 -2.64
N ILE A 494 -1.11 -17.20 -1.89
CA ILE A 494 -2.13 -18.22 -2.17
C ILE A 494 -2.91 -18.57 -0.89
N SER A 495 -4.01 -19.29 -1.03
CA SER A 495 -4.71 -19.84 0.12
C SER A 495 -3.89 -20.90 0.84
N LYS A 496 -4.20 -21.13 2.11
CA LYS A 496 -3.62 -22.21 2.90
C LYS A 496 -3.91 -23.59 2.30
N ALA A 497 -5.14 -23.81 1.81
CA ALA A 497 -5.53 -25.06 1.16
C ALA A 497 -4.68 -25.36 -0.10
N ALA A 498 -4.38 -24.36 -0.91
CA ALA A 498 -3.51 -24.52 -2.08
C ALA A 498 -2.06 -24.77 -1.70
N ALA A 499 -1.56 -24.14 -0.63
CA ALA A 499 -0.22 -24.38 -0.11
C ALA A 499 -0.08 -25.81 0.43
N GLU A 500 -1.06 -26.31 1.19
CA GLU A 500 -1.10 -27.68 1.71
C GLU A 500 -1.19 -28.74 0.59
N ALA A 501 -1.85 -28.40 -0.51
CA ALA A 501 -1.92 -29.23 -1.72
C ALA A 501 -0.69 -29.12 -2.63
N ASP A 502 0.29 -28.29 -2.27
CA ASP A 502 1.52 -28.02 -3.07
C ASP A 502 1.22 -27.60 -4.52
N ILE A 503 0.20 -26.75 -4.70
CA ILE A 503 -0.20 -26.25 -6.02
C ILE A 503 0.97 -25.53 -6.72
N ALA A 504 1.78 -24.78 -5.98
CA ALA A 504 2.93 -24.07 -6.53
C ALA A 504 3.88 -24.99 -7.31
N SER A 505 4.27 -26.12 -6.72
CA SER A 505 5.11 -27.12 -7.39
C SER A 505 4.39 -27.79 -8.56
N GLN A 506 3.08 -28.10 -8.39
CA GLN A 506 2.30 -28.76 -9.44
C GLN A 506 2.21 -27.93 -10.73
N ILE A 507 2.12 -26.60 -10.62
CA ILE A 507 2.06 -25.71 -11.77
C ILE A 507 3.41 -25.08 -12.13
N GLY A 508 4.47 -25.40 -11.39
CA GLY A 508 5.86 -25.03 -11.70
C GLY A 508 6.22 -23.59 -11.41
N LEU A 509 5.68 -22.99 -10.33
CA LEU A 509 6.04 -21.63 -9.92
C LEU A 509 7.52 -21.54 -9.52
N GLN A 510 8.16 -20.43 -9.88
CA GLN A 510 9.53 -20.10 -9.51
C GLN A 510 9.57 -19.14 -8.30
N THR A 511 8.54 -18.29 -8.14
CA THR A 511 8.39 -17.43 -6.96
C THR A 511 8.00 -18.27 -5.74
N THR A 512 8.41 -17.81 -4.57
CA THR A 512 8.01 -18.45 -3.31
C THR A 512 6.53 -18.22 -3.07
N ALA A 513 5.77 -19.33 -3.04
CA ALA A 513 4.35 -19.28 -2.67
C ALA A 513 4.18 -19.22 -1.15
N VAL A 514 3.38 -18.26 -0.69
CA VAL A 514 3.12 -18.04 0.74
C VAL A 514 1.62 -18.08 1.01
N ALA A 515 1.23 -18.85 2.01
CA ALA A 515 -0.17 -18.93 2.42
C ALA A 515 -0.61 -17.67 3.17
N VAL A 516 -1.77 -17.13 2.81
CA VAL A 516 -2.45 -16.12 3.64
C VAL A 516 -2.96 -16.74 4.94
N ASN A 517 -3.07 -15.93 5.99
CA ASN A 517 -3.41 -16.45 7.31
C ASN A 517 -4.01 -15.35 8.20
N GLY A 518 -4.96 -15.72 9.07
CA GLY A 518 -5.58 -14.82 10.04
C GLY A 518 -6.52 -13.78 9.40
N CYS A 519 -7.13 -14.11 8.25
CA CYS A 519 -8.04 -13.19 7.56
C CYS A 519 -9.41 -13.08 8.23
N ARG A 520 -9.84 -14.10 8.97
CA ARG A 520 -11.23 -14.22 9.47
C ARG A 520 -11.41 -13.81 10.92
N GLU A 521 -10.33 -13.71 11.69
CA GLU A 521 -10.34 -13.27 13.09
C GLU A 521 -10.16 -11.75 13.27
N LEU A 522 -10.16 -11.01 12.17
CA LEU A 522 -9.95 -9.57 12.15
C LEU A 522 -11.22 -8.79 12.50
N SER A 523 -10.98 -7.59 12.93
CA SER A 523 -11.98 -6.54 13.07
C SER A 523 -11.38 -5.18 12.68
N LYS A 524 -12.18 -4.16 12.62
CA LYS A 524 -11.69 -2.81 12.38
C LYS A 524 -10.71 -2.33 13.46
N ALA A 525 -10.80 -2.85 14.69
CA ALA A 525 -9.87 -2.54 15.78
C ALA A 525 -8.42 -2.99 15.50
N ASP A 526 -8.21 -3.90 14.54
CA ASP A 526 -6.87 -4.35 14.13
C ASP A 526 -6.16 -3.39 13.16
N MET A 527 -6.92 -2.45 12.59
CA MET A 527 -6.40 -1.48 11.62
C MET A 527 -5.54 -0.42 12.31
N LYS A 528 -4.24 -0.46 12.07
CA LYS A 528 -3.26 0.41 12.75
C LYS A 528 -3.56 1.88 12.49
N LEU A 529 -3.84 2.63 13.58
CA LEU A 529 -4.16 4.07 13.58
C LEU A 529 -5.38 4.46 12.73
N ASN A 530 -6.18 3.47 12.28
CA ASN A 530 -7.32 3.64 11.38
C ASN A 530 -8.50 2.74 11.80
N ASP A 531 -8.77 2.71 13.08
CA ASP A 531 -9.73 1.83 13.76
C ASP A 531 -10.97 2.56 14.28
N TYR A 532 -11.12 3.85 13.95
CA TYR A 532 -12.27 4.64 14.40
C TYR A 532 -13.59 4.13 13.80
N GLN A 533 -14.58 3.94 14.65
CA GLN A 533 -15.91 3.38 14.34
C GLN A 533 -17.01 4.39 14.70
N PRO A 534 -17.23 5.43 13.89
CA PRO A 534 -18.27 6.40 14.16
C PRO A 534 -19.67 5.83 13.92
N LYS A 535 -20.66 6.33 14.64
CA LYS A 535 -22.06 6.15 14.25
C LYS A 535 -22.31 6.97 12.98
N MET A 536 -22.46 6.28 11.85
CA MET A 536 -22.67 6.92 10.56
C MET A 536 -24.15 7.14 10.27
N GLU A 537 -24.48 8.32 9.76
CA GLU A 537 -25.81 8.68 9.28
C GLU A 537 -25.67 9.38 7.92
N VAL A 538 -26.53 9.00 6.98
CA VAL A 538 -26.63 9.63 5.65
C VAL A 538 -28.08 10.00 5.41
N ASP A 539 -28.31 11.26 5.06
CA ASP A 539 -29.64 11.74 4.70
C ASP A 539 -29.95 11.37 3.24
N ALA A 540 -31.06 10.68 3.01
CA ALA A 540 -31.42 10.17 1.69
C ALA A 540 -31.88 11.26 0.70
N GLU A 541 -32.24 12.45 1.18
CA GLU A 541 -32.70 13.56 0.33
C GLU A 541 -31.59 14.56 0.04
N THR A 542 -30.80 14.91 1.07
CA THR A 542 -29.73 15.93 0.97
C THR A 542 -28.35 15.32 0.75
N TYR A 543 -28.19 14.02 0.97
CA TYR A 543 -26.93 13.27 0.96
C TYR A 543 -25.91 13.70 2.02
N GLU A 544 -26.31 14.53 2.96
CA GLU A 544 -25.46 14.92 4.09
C GLU A 544 -24.99 13.69 4.86
N VAL A 545 -23.68 13.63 5.12
CA VAL A 545 -23.05 12.58 5.90
C VAL A 545 -22.71 13.09 7.29
N ARG A 546 -23.09 12.34 8.32
CA ARG A 546 -22.75 12.62 9.71
C ARG A 546 -22.03 11.46 10.35
N ALA A 547 -21.02 11.78 11.16
CA ALA A 547 -20.32 10.84 12.03
C ALA A 547 -20.50 11.29 13.47
N ASP A 548 -21.06 10.44 14.34
CA ASP A 548 -21.40 10.78 15.75
C ASP A 548 -22.23 12.07 15.87
N GLY A 549 -23.16 12.28 14.92
CA GLY A 549 -24.02 13.47 14.84
C GLY A 549 -23.33 14.72 14.26
N GLN A 550 -22.04 14.71 14.03
CA GLN A 550 -21.30 15.82 13.41
C GLN A 550 -21.39 15.76 11.89
N LEU A 551 -21.84 16.83 11.24
CA LEU A 551 -21.85 16.97 9.79
C LEU A 551 -20.42 16.98 9.25
N LEU A 552 -20.16 16.13 8.26
CA LEU A 552 -18.86 16.03 7.58
C LEU A 552 -18.90 16.79 6.24
N THR A 553 -18.27 17.92 6.19
CA THR A 553 -18.16 18.72 4.97
C THR A 553 -16.77 19.36 4.89
N CYS A 554 -16.22 19.42 3.68
CA CYS A 554 -14.98 20.14 3.41
C CYS A 554 -15.02 20.75 2.00
N GLU A 555 -14.22 21.80 1.79
CA GLU A 555 -14.12 22.43 0.49
C GLU A 555 -13.28 21.59 -0.50
N PRO A 556 -13.61 21.61 -1.80
CA PRO A 556 -12.74 21.01 -2.81
C PRO A 556 -11.39 21.73 -2.82
N ALA A 557 -10.30 20.99 -3.02
CA ALA A 557 -8.99 21.60 -3.19
C ALA A 557 -8.90 22.32 -4.53
N GLU A 558 -8.34 23.53 -4.50
CA GLU A 558 -8.06 24.33 -5.71
C GLU A 558 -6.67 24.03 -6.27
N GLU A 559 -5.72 23.75 -5.37
CA GLU A 559 -4.33 23.42 -5.68
C GLU A 559 -3.92 22.17 -4.91
N LEU A 560 -3.13 21.33 -5.53
CA LEU A 560 -2.54 20.15 -4.90
C LEU A 560 -1.01 20.28 -4.87
N PRO A 561 -0.37 19.85 -3.77
CA PRO A 561 1.07 19.62 -3.75
C PRO A 561 1.40 18.38 -4.59
N MET A 562 2.68 18.14 -4.81
CA MET A 562 3.16 16.93 -5.50
C MET A 562 2.57 16.81 -6.91
N ALA A 563 2.32 17.96 -7.54
CA ALA A 563 1.64 18.06 -8.82
C ALA A 563 2.63 17.99 -10.00
N GLN A 564 2.14 18.38 -11.16
CA GLN A 564 2.73 18.24 -12.49
C GLN A 564 4.23 18.53 -12.60
N ARG A 565 4.76 19.51 -11.87
CA ARG A 565 6.18 19.87 -11.88
C ARG A 565 7.13 18.73 -11.46
N TYR A 566 6.65 17.80 -10.66
CA TYR A 566 7.43 16.64 -10.21
C TYR A 566 7.59 15.57 -11.30
N PHE A 567 6.81 15.64 -12.36
CA PHE A 567 6.84 14.70 -13.48
C PHE A 567 7.58 15.23 -14.70
N LEU A 568 8.03 16.48 -14.65
CA LEU A 568 8.77 17.12 -15.75
C LEU A 568 10.28 16.86 -15.68
N PHE A 569 10.80 16.42 -14.52
CA PHE A 569 12.24 16.28 -14.28
C PHE A 569 12.59 14.90 -13.75
#